data_44a69da2f683e3c856abd063ae59066e
#
_entry.id   44a69da2f683e3c856abd063ae59066e
#
_cell.length_a   1.000
_cell.length_b   1.000
_cell.length_c   1.000
_cell.angle_alpha   90.00
_cell.angle_beta   90.00
_cell.angle_gamma   90.00
#
_symmetry.space_group_name_H-M   'P 1'
#
loop_
_entity.id
_entity.type
_entity.pdbx_description
1 polymer ?
#
loop_
_entity_poly.entity_id
_entity_poly.type
_entity_poly.pdbx_seq_one_letter_code
_entity_poly.pdbx_strand_id
1 'polypeptide(L)'
;IGLPSNMFYNTSIPTCIVVLKKQSDENAPLRDVLFIDASKQFVKEKKQNIMQEEHINHVLELYKNRETVEKEAYLASYEDIVSNDFNLNIPRYVDTMEKEPEVDMKDLTRRIRETNKSIKEGNASLLNMLKDLNCSTEDTKDAISEFIQILEEV
;
A
#
# COMPACT_ATOMS: atom_id res chain seq x y z
N ILE A 1 -14.01 8.88 -12.27
CA ILE A 1 -13.61 9.46 -10.99
C ILE A 1 -13.66 8.34 -9.96
N GLY A 2 -12.53 7.95 -9.40
CA GLY A 2 -12.42 6.98 -8.32
C GLY A 2 -12.70 7.65 -6.97
N LEU A 3 -13.55 7.03 -6.17
CA LEU A 3 -13.92 7.54 -4.85
C LEU A 3 -13.22 6.76 -3.74
N PRO A 4 -13.08 7.34 -2.53
CA PRO A 4 -12.56 6.65 -1.38
C PRO A 4 -13.34 5.37 -1.04
N SER A 5 -12.65 4.39 -0.47
CA SER A 5 -13.30 3.21 0.10
C SER A 5 -14.12 3.59 1.34
N ASN A 6 -15.02 2.71 1.75
CA ASN A 6 -15.81 2.88 2.98
C ASN A 6 -16.60 4.20 3.07
N MET A 7 -17.08 4.74 1.93
CA MET A 7 -17.94 5.93 1.89
C MET A 7 -19.42 5.60 2.08
N PHE A 8 -19.85 4.41 1.67
CA PHE A 8 -21.25 4.00 1.70
C PHE A 8 -21.54 3.03 2.82
N TYR A 9 -22.78 3.04 3.32
CA TYR A 9 -23.19 2.16 4.41
C TYR A 9 -23.02 0.69 4.01
N ASN A 10 -22.54 -0.10 4.93
CA ASN A 10 -22.38 -1.57 4.83
C ASN A 10 -21.44 -2.05 3.70
N THR A 11 -20.61 -1.21 3.15
CA THR A 11 -19.60 -1.61 2.15
C THR A 11 -18.28 -0.88 2.36
N SER A 12 -17.17 -1.63 2.33
CA SER A 12 -15.81 -1.09 2.32
C SER A 12 -15.23 -0.98 0.91
N ILE A 13 -16.00 -1.37 -0.13
CA ILE A 13 -15.52 -1.40 -1.51
C ILE A 13 -15.41 0.02 -2.05
N PRO A 14 -14.28 0.41 -2.68
CA PRO A 14 -14.17 1.67 -3.39
C PRO A 14 -15.14 1.69 -4.57
N THR A 15 -15.75 2.83 -4.82
CA THR A 15 -16.70 3.04 -5.91
C THR A 15 -16.15 4.06 -6.91
N CYS A 16 -16.80 4.19 -8.06
CA CYS A 16 -16.45 5.21 -9.03
C CYS A 16 -17.69 5.91 -9.62
N ILE A 17 -17.48 7.14 -10.07
CA ILE A 17 -18.44 7.89 -10.86
C ILE A 17 -18.00 7.85 -12.32
N VAL A 18 -18.87 7.34 -13.20
CA VAL A 18 -18.66 7.37 -14.65
C VAL A 18 -19.51 8.49 -15.23
N VAL A 19 -18.86 9.46 -15.87
CA VAL A 19 -19.52 10.58 -16.55
C VAL A 19 -19.53 10.32 -18.05
N LEU A 20 -20.69 10.11 -18.63
CA LEU A 20 -20.86 9.87 -20.06
C LEU A 20 -21.49 11.11 -20.72
N LYS A 21 -20.87 11.57 -21.80
CA LYS A 21 -21.38 12.66 -22.61
C LYS A 21 -21.73 12.14 -24.00
N LYS A 22 -23.01 12.28 -24.41
CA LYS A 22 -23.41 11.92 -25.77
C LYS A 22 -22.69 12.81 -26.79
N GLN A 23 -22.12 12.19 -27.80
CA GLN A 23 -21.54 12.90 -28.94
C GLN A 23 -22.65 13.40 -29.84
N SER A 24 -22.58 14.67 -30.20
CA SER A 24 -23.64 15.30 -31.03
C SER A 24 -23.42 15.12 -32.53
N ASP A 25 -22.15 14.83 -32.92
CA ASP A 25 -21.73 14.63 -34.30
C ASP A 25 -21.00 13.26 -34.40
N GLU A 26 -21.53 12.37 -35.24
CA GLU A 26 -20.95 11.03 -35.44
C GLU A 26 -19.53 11.07 -36.07
N ASN A 27 -19.20 12.16 -36.78
CA ASN A 27 -17.89 12.37 -37.41
C ASN A 27 -16.91 13.15 -36.50
N ALA A 28 -17.30 13.55 -35.31
CA ALA A 28 -16.41 14.21 -34.40
C ALA A 28 -15.30 13.25 -33.94
N PRO A 29 -14.04 13.72 -33.78
CA PRO A 29 -12.96 12.87 -33.31
C PRO A 29 -13.29 12.32 -31.90
N LEU A 30 -12.84 11.09 -31.66
CA LEU A 30 -12.93 10.48 -30.34
C LEU A 30 -12.24 11.37 -29.31
N ARG A 31 -12.93 11.59 -28.18
CA ARG A 31 -12.43 12.49 -27.15
C ARG A 31 -11.59 11.71 -26.14
N ASP A 32 -10.64 12.44 -25.59
CA ASP A 32 -9.83 11.93 -24.48
C ASP A 32 -10.71 11.60 -23.26
N VAL A 33 -10.25 10.63 -22.49
CA VAL A 33 -10.90 10.18 -21.27
C VAL A 33 -10.14 10.73 -20.07
N LEU A 34 -10.79 11.49 -19.22
CA LEU A 34 -10.20 11.99 -17.99
C LEU A 34 -10.41 10.98 -16.86
N PHE A 35 -9.31 10.49 -16.30
CA PHE A 35 -9.28 9.70 -15.08
C PHE A 35 -8.94 10.60 -13.90
N ILE A 36 -9.69 10.53 -12.82
CA ILE A 36 -9.41 11.23 -11.56
C ILE A 36 -9.41 10.21 -10.45
N ASP A 37 -8.35 10.19 -9.64
CA ASP A 37 -8.28 9.37 -8.45
C ASP A 37 -8.47 10.23 -7.20
N ALA A 38 -9.67 10.17 -6.62
CA ALA A 38 -10.00 10.81 -5.35
C ALA A 38 -9.95 9.83 -4.16
N SER A 39 -9.32 8.67 -4.31
CA SER A 39 -9.29 7.63 -3.27
C SER A 39 -8.68 8.08 -1.95
N LYS A 40 -7.82 9.10 -1.97
CA LYS A 40 -7.18 9.70 -0.78
C LYS A 40 -7.86 10.98 -0.30
N GLN A 41 -8.89 11.47 -1.00
CA GLN A 41 -9.59 12.72 -0.71
C GLN A 41 -10.75 12.51 0.29
N PHE A 42 -10.43 12.24 1.55
CA PHE A 42 -11.43 12.02 2.59
C PHE A 42 -10.93 12.32 4.00
N VAL A 43 -11.87 12.52 4.91
CA VAL A 43 -11.64 12.50 6.36
C VAL A 43 -12.20 11.19 6.91
N LYS A 44 -11.41 10.51 7.73
CA LYS A 44 -11.82 9.26 8.37
C LYS A 44 -12.69 9.55 9.59
N GLU A 45 -13.92 9.09 9.56
CA GLU A 45 -14.82 9.09 10.71
C GLU A 45 -14.97 7.69 11.31
N LYS A 46 -15.62 7.60 12.49
CA LYS A 46 -15.74 6.35 13.27
C LYS A 46 -16.35 5.19 12.49
N LYS A 47 -17.27 5.46 11.58
CA LYS A 47 -18.04 4.44 10.85
C LYS A 47 -17.78 4.42 9.35
N GLN A 48 -17.36 5.52 8.75
CA GLN A 48 -17.19 5.67 7.31
C GLN A 48 -16.19 6.77 6.98
N ASN A 49 -15.71 6.80 5.75
CA ASN A 49 -14.91 7.89 5.19
C ASN A 49 -15.86 8.95 4.60
N ILE A 50 -15.56 10.21 4.80
CA ILE A 50 -16.40 11.33 4.33
C ILE A 50 -15.55 12.29 3.50
N MET A 51 -16.04 12.62 2.30
CA MET A 51 -15.49 13.73 1.52
C MET A 51 -16.11 15.04 2.02
N GLN A 52 -15.26 15.96 2.46
CA GLN A 52 -15.67 17.31 2.83
C GLN A 52 -15.78 18.19 1.59
N GLU A 53 -16.37 19.37 1.73
CA GLU A 53 -16.61 20.30 0.62
C GLU A 53 -15.30 20.69 -0.11
N GLU A 54 -14.21 20.83 0.61
CA GLU A 54 -12.88 21.11 0.02
C GLU A 54 -12.42 19.98 -0.91
N HIS A 55 -12.60 18.71 -0.53
CA HIS A 55 -12.26 17.56 -1.36
C HIS A 55 -13.12 17.50 -2.62
N ILE A 56 -14.43 17.80 -2.49
CA ILE A 56 -15.36 17.84 -3.61
C ILE A 56 -14.98 18.95 -4.58
N ASN A 57 -14.67 20.14 -4.07
CA ASN A 57 -14.25 21.28 -4.88
C ASN A 57 -12.96 21.00 -5.63
N HIS A 58 -11.97 20.37 -4.98
CA HIS A 58 -10.74 19.97 -5.63
C HIS A 58 -10.99 19.00 -6.79
N VAL A 59 -11.81 17.97 -6.59
CA VAL A 59 -12.18 17.03 -7.66
C VAL A 59 -12.93 17.73 -8.79
N LEU A 60 -13.80 18.71 -8.48
CA LEU A 60 -14.49 19.51 -9.49
C LEU A 60 -13.55 20.41 -10.29
N GLU A 61 -12.51 20.94 -9.68
CA GLU A 61 -11.46 21.70 -10.39
C GLU A 61 -10.69 20.81 -11.36
N LEU A 62 -10.22 19.64 -10.93
CA LEU A 62 -9.59 18.66 -11.81
C LEU A 62 -10.49 18.28 -12.99
N TYR A 63 -11.79 18.06 -12.71
CA TYR A 63 -12.77 17.74 -13.75
C TYR A 63 -12.97 18.87 -14.76
N LYS A 64 -12.99 20.13 -14.32
CA LYS A 64 -13.19 21.30 -15.19
C LYS A 64 -11.94 21.60 -16.02
N ASN A 65 -10.78 21.54 -15.42
CA ASN A 65 -9.50 21.88 -16.08
C ASN A 65 -9.11 20.83 -17.12
N ARG A 66 -9.46 19.55 -16.91
CA ARG A 66 -9.15 18.43 -17.82
C ARG A 66 -7.66 18.38 -18.16
N GLU A 67 -6.82 18.45 -17.15
CA GLU A 67 -5.36 18.37 -17.27
C GLU A 67 -4.83 17.16 -16.55
N THR A 68 -3.65 16.68 -16.97
CA THR A 68 -2.92 15.66 -16.24
C THR A 68 -2.24 16.29 -15.03
N VAL A 69 -2.57 15.80 -13.84
CA VAL A 69 -1.97 16.21 -12.57
C VAL A 69 -1.36 14.96 -11.91
N GLU A 70 -0.09 15.05 -11.56
CA GLU A 70 0.65 13.92 -10.99
C GLU A 70 -0.07 13.35 -9.77
N LYS A 71 -0.27 12.03 -9.76
CA LYS A 71 -0.95 11.25 -8.69
C LYS A 71 -2.43 11.55 -8.46
N GLU A 72 -3.04 12.43 -9.23
CA GLU A 72 -4.44 12.84 -9.01
C GLU A 72 -5.31 12.67 -10.26
N ALA A 73 -4.81 13.09 -11.43
CA ALA A 73 -5.58 13.03 -12.66
C ALA A 73 -4.72 12.73 -13.89
N TYR A 74 -5.28 12.00 -14.84
CA TYR A 74 -4.65 11.70 -16.13
C TYR A 74 -5.66 11.87 -17.27
N LEU A 75 -5.30 12.70 -18.25
CA LEU A 75 -6.06 12.86 -19.48
C LEU A 75 -5.52 11.89 -20.53
N ALA A 76 -6.16 10.73 -20.64
CA ALA A 76 -5.77 9.68 -21.57
C ALA A 76 -6.29 9.97 -22.98
N SER A 77 -5.41 9.89 -23.97
CA SER A 77 -5.78 9.91 -25.38
C SER A 77 -6.51 8.60 -25.78
N TYR A 78 -7.14 8.60 -26.94
CA TYR A 78 -7.74 7.37 -27.46
C TYR A 78 -6.68 6.27 -27.69
N GLU A 79 -5.50 6.64 -28.17
CA GLU A 79 -4.37 5.73 -28.36
C GLU A 79 -3.92 5.09 -27.03
N ASP A 80 -3.90 5.85 -25.94
CA ASP A 80 -3.59 5.32 -24.60
C ASP A 80 -4.61 4.26 -24.18
N ILE A 81 -5.90 4.52 -24.45
CA ILE A 81 -6.98 3.57 -24.15
C ILE A 81 -6.83 2.28 -24.96
N VAL A 82 -6.54 2.39 -26.24
CA VAL A 82 -6.31 1.23 -27.13
C VAL A 82 -5.09 0.44 -26.68
N SER A 83 -3.98 1.10 -26.35
CA SER A 83 -2.75 0.45 -25.88
C SER A 83 -2.92 -0.32 -24.57
N ASN A 84 -3.92 0.07 -23.77
CA ASN A 84 -4.33 -0.60 -22.54
C ASN A 84 -5.48 -1.61 -22.73
N ASP A 85 -5.73 -2.09 -23.96
CA ASP A 85 -6.78 -3.05 -24.30
C ASP A 85 -8.18 -2.59 -23.85
N PHE A 86 -8.48 -1.30 -23.95
CA PHE A 86 -9.71 -0.67 -23.47
C PHE A 86 -10.00 -0.88 -21.98
N ASN A 87 -8.99 -1.18 -21.19
CA ASN A 87 -9.11 -1.33 -19.76
C ASN A 87 -9.17 0.06 -19.10
N LEU A 88 -10.30 0.41 -18.50
CA LEU A 88 -10.54 1.72 -17.87
C LEU A 88 -10.26 1.71 -16.35
N ASN A 89 -9.43 0.81 -15.87
CA ASN A 89 -9.05 0.77 -14.45
C ASN A 89 -8.15 1.96 -14.10
N ILE A 90 -8.60 2.83 -13.20
CA ILE A 90 -7.94 4.09 -12.83
C ILE A 90 -6.46 3.94 -12.48
N PRO A 91 -6.01 2.94 -11.67
CA PRO A 91 -4.61 2.76 -11.34
C PRO A 91 -3.67 2.49 -12.54
N ARG A 92 -4.20 2.19 -13.72
CA ARG A 92 -3.38 2.06 -14.95
C ARG A 92 -3.01 3.42 -15.56
N TYR A 93 -3.75 4.46 -15.21
CA TYR A 93 -3.59 5.82 -15.75
C TYR A 93 -3.09 6.79 -14.70
N VAL A 94 -3.55 6.66 -13.48
CA VAL A 94 -3.13 7.51 -12.36
C VAL A 94 -2.31 6.67 -11.39
N ASP A 95 -0.98 6.88 -11.40
CA ASP A 95 -0.08 6.22 -10.46
C ASP A 95 -0.09 6.97 -9.12
N THR A 96 -0.90 6.49 -8.20
CA THR A 96 -0.99 7.03 -6.83
C THR A 96 -0.01 6.38 -5.87
N MET A 97 0.84 5.44 -6.34
CA MET A 97 1.84 4.80 -5.49
C MET A 97 2.91 5.82 -5.09
N GLU A 98 3.17 5.88 -3.81
CA GLU A 98 4.35 6.56 -3.31
C GLU A 98 5.56 5.72 -3.72
N LYS A 99 6.53 6.33 -4.41
CA LYS A 99 7.80 5.65 -4.66
C LYS A 99 8.38 5.30 -3.29
N GLU A 100 8.53 4.01 -3.04
CA GLU A 100 9.24 3.59 -1.84
C GLU A 100 10.63 4.23 -1.84
N PRO A 101 11.08 4.76 -0.68
CA PRO A 101 12.42 5.34 -0.60
C PRO A 101 13.45 4.28 -1.01
N GLU A 102 14.41 4.69 -1.82
CA GLU A 102 15.49 3.80 -2.23
C GLU A 102 16.17 3.22 -0.98
N VAL A 103 16.20 1.89 -0.91
CA VAL A 103 16.82 1.20 0.22
C VAL A 103 18.33 1.37 0.12
N ASP A 104 18.92 2.10 1.07
CA ASP A 104 20.38 2.15 1.20
C ASP A 104 20.90 0.78 1.65
N MET A 105 21.47 0.05 0.67
CA MET A 105 22.02 -1.28 0.89
C MET A 105 23.14 -1.30 1.93
N LYS A 106 23.85 -0.19 2.13
CA LYS A 106 24.90 -0.08 3.17
C LYS A 106 24.27 0.01 4.56
N ASP A 107 23.25 0.84 4.70
CA ASP A 107 22.50 0.96 5.97
C ASP A 107 21.79 -0.36 6.31
N LEU A 108 21.14 -0.99 5.34
CA LEU A 108 20.50 -2.29 5.52
C LEU A 108 21.52 -3.36 5.97
N THR A 109 22.68 -3.43 5.32
CA THR A 109 23.76 -4.37 5.69
C THR A 109 24.26 -4.11 7.11
N ARG A 110 24.43 -2.84 7.50
CA ARG A 110 24.83 -2.47 8.86
C ARG A 110 23.79 -2.95 9.88
N ARG A 111 22.51 -2.67 9.65
CA ARG A 111 21.41 -3.07 10.53
C ARG A 111 21.31 -4.60 10.67
N ILE A 112 21.47 -5.34 9.57
CA ILE A 112 21.51 -6.82 9.61
C ILE A 112 22.67 -7.31 10.49
N ARG A 113 23.86 -6.72 10.36
CA ARG A 113 25.01 -7.11 11.20
C ARG A 113 24.77 -6.82 12.69
N GLU A 114 24.22 -5.65 13.00
CA GLU A 114 23.89 -5.26 14.37
C GLU A 114 22.83 -6.19 14.97
N THR A 115 21.77 -6.51 14.22
CA THR A 115 20.72 -7.44 14.63
C THR A 115 21.29 -8.84 14.87
N ASN A 116 22.09 -9.37 13.95
CA ASN A 116 22.73 -10.69 14.09
C ASN A 116 23.67 -10.74 15.30
N LYS A 117 24.39 -9.64 15.59
CA LYS A 117 25.21 -9.55 16.80
C LYS A 117 24.36 -9.61 18.06
N SER A 118 23.27 -8.85 18.12
CA SER A 118 22.33 -8.86 19.26
C SER A 118 21.69 -10.23 19.46
N ILE A 119 21.35 -10.95 18.38
CA ILE A 119 20.82 -12.31 18.45
C ILE A 119 21.88 -13.25 19.06
N LYS A 120 23.13 -13.19 18.62
CA LYS A 120 24.23 -14.01 19.16
C LYS A 120 24.48 -13.73 20.64
N GLU A 121 24.47 -12.46 21.02
CA GLU A 121 24.64 -12.07 22.43
C GLU A 121 23.47 -12.56 23.30
N GLY A 122 22.23 -12.46 22.77
CA GLY A 122 21.03 -12.98 23.41
C GLY A 122 21.08 -14.51 23.59
N ASN A 123 21.44 -15.24 22.54
CA ASN A 123 21.60 -16.69 22.58
C ASN A 123 22.68 -17.12 23.59
N ALA A 124 23.83 -16.45 23.62
CA ALA A 124 24.88 -16.72 24.58
C ALA A 124 24.44 -16.48 26.04
N SER A 125 23.68 -15.39 26.28
CA SER A 125 23.10 -15.10 27.59
C SER A 125 22.09 -16.17 28.02
N LEU A 126 21.21 -16.58 27.09
CA LEU A 126 20.23 -17.63 27.33
C LEU A 126 20.92 -18.99 27.63
N LEU A 127 21.94 -19.35 26.86
CA LEU A 127 22.74 -20.56 27.09
C LEU A 127 23.37 -20.59 28.50
N ASN A 128 23.91 -19.46 28.94
CA ASN A 128 24.46 -19.36 30.29
C ASN A 128 23.37 -19.56 31.36
N MET A 129 22.22 -18.92 31.19
CA MET A 129 21.09 -19.09 32.12
C MET A 129 20.57 -20.54 32.15
N LEU A 130 20.53 -21.22 31.00
CA LEU A 130 20.07 -22.61 30.91
C LEU A 130 21.06 -23.58 31.57
N LYS A 131 22.38 -23.32 31.44
CA LYS A 131 23.44 -24.10 32.10
C LYS A 131 23.47 -23.96 33.63
N ASP A 132 23.00 -22.82 34.15
CA ASP A 132 22.90 -22.55 35.57
C ASP A 132 21.59 -23.10 36.22
N LEU A 133 20.64 -23.62 35.41
CA LEU A 133 19.39 -24.16 35.93
C LEU A 133 19.60 -25.50 36.66
N ASN A 134 19.14 -25.58 37.91
CA ASN A 134 19.04 -26.81 38.68
C ASN A 134 17.73 -27.51 38.39
N CYS A 135 17.79 -28.63 37.67
CA CYS A 135 16.60 -29.41 37.33
C CYS A 135 16.28 -30.43 38.44
N SER A 136 15.01 -30.52 38.79
CA SER A 136 14.51 -31.43 39.83
C SER A 136 14.14 -32.84 39.31
N THR A 137 14.00 -33.02 38.00
CA THR A 137 13.66 -34.29 37.35
C THR A 137 14.60 -34.57 36.16
N GLU A 138 14.82 -35.86 35.87
CA GLU A 138 15.66 -36.29 34.76
C GLU A 138 15.09 -35.88 33.40
N ASP A 139 13.78 -36.02 33.20
CA ASP A 139 13.07 -35.60 31.99
C ASP A 139 13.29 -34.09 31.66
N THR A 140 13.34 -33.27 32.71
CA THR A 140 13.59 -31.81 32.53
C THR A 140 15.06 -31.55 32.16
N LYS A 141 16.00 -32.33 32.64
CA LYS A 141 17.42 -32.20 32.26
C LYS A 141 17.62 -32.57 30.80
N ASP A 142 16.99 -33.66 30.34
CA ASP A 142 17.09 -34.10 28.95
C ASP A 142 16.53 -33.05 27.99
N ALA A 143 15.32 -32.51 28.29
CA ALA A 143 14.72 -31.47 27.51
C ALA A 143 15.58 -30.16 27.42
N ILE A 144 16.19 -29.75 28.53
CA ILE A 144 17.08 -28.59 28.55
C ILE A 144 18.37 -28.89 27.77
N SER A 145 18.90 -30.08 27.85
CA SER A 145 20.11 -30.48 27.11
C SER A 145 19.86 -30.45 25.60
N GLU A 146 18.71 -30.97 25.15
CA GLU A 146 18.27 -30.89 23.74
C GLU A 146 18.11 -29.43 23.27
N PHE A 147 17.48 -28.58 24.11
CA PHE A 147 17.31 -27.18 23.79
C PHE A 147 18.64 -26.41 23.70
N ILE A 148 19.60 -26.70 24.59
CA ILE A 148 20.96 -26.15 24.54
C ILE A 148 21.63 -26.53 23.22
N GLN A 149 21.52 -27.79 22.80
CA GLN A 149 22.13 -28.27 21.56
C GLN A 149 21.54 -27.51 20.34
N ILE A 150 20.23 -27.30 20.28
CA ILE A 150 19.59 -26.50 19.20
C ILE A 150 20.13 -25.08 19.17
N LEU A 151 20.32 -24.45 20.33
CA LEU A 151 20.85 -23.07 20.42
C LEU A 151 22.33 -22.95 20.06
N GLU A 152 23.12 -24.01 20.23
CA GLU A 152 24.56 -24.05 19.86
C GLU A 152 24.77 -24.27 18.35
N GLU A 153 23.76 -24.78 17.62
CA GLU A 153 23.79 -24.99 16.17
C GLU A 153 23.40 -23.73 15.37
N VAL A 154 22.84 -22.67 15.97
CA VAL A 154 22.43 -21.42 15.36
C VAL A 154 23.45 -20.31 15.56
#